data_0da6b79c25f9d1320467980f3095e4e8
#
_entry.id   0da6b79c25f9d1320467980f3095e4e8
#
_cell.length_a   1.000
_cell.length_b   1.000
_cell.length_c   1.000
_cell.angle_alpha   90.00
_cell.angle_beta   90.00
_cell.angle_gamma   90.00
#
_symmetry.space_group_name_H-M   'P 1'
#
loop_
_entity.id
_entity.type
_entity.pdbx_description
1 polymer ?
#
loop_
_entity_poly.entity_id
_entity_poly.type
_entity_poly.pdbx_seq_one_letter_code
_entity_poly.pdbx_strand_id
1 'polypeptide(L)'
;MKKTNLGILGGGQLGCMLCMAAKKLDVYTIVWSDDPMSPAKEFSDEFILSNYNDEEKINYFTKKVDKITFEFENIPFDILDKLNSIKEVLPKPQINKIIQNRILEKNFVNDQNIKTTQYKKINNKDDLISNGDLLPAMLKTATLGYDGKGQFKLNNLEDCENISLSKDSDYILEKMVNLKKEISVIVTRFKKNEYE
;
A
#
# COMPACT_ATOMS: atom_id res chain seq x y z
N MET A 1 -34.43 0.58 -5.75
CA MET A 1 -33.42 0.25 -4.72
C MET A 1 -32.63 1.50 -4.40
N LYS A 2 -32.20 1.70 -3.13
CA LYS A 2 -31.31 2.83 -2.80
C LYS A 2 -29.97 2.60 -3.51
N LYS A 3 -29.49 3.59 -4.25
CA LYS A 3 -28.19 3.53 -4.91
C LYS A 3 -27.08 3.49 -3.85
N THR A 4 -26.13 2.59 -3.99
CA THR A 4 -24.99 2.49 -3.08
C THR A 4 -23.97 3.57 -3.41
N ASN A 5 -23.48 4.28 -2.41
CA ASN A 5 -22.41 5.28 -2.54
C ASN A 5 -21.09 4.68 -2.04
N LEU A 6 -20.13 4.57 -2.93
CA LEU A 6 -18.79 4.08 -2.64
C LEU A 6 -17.81 5.26 -2.50
N GLY A 7 -17.19 5.38 -1.34
CA GLY A 7 -16.06 6.27 -1.13
C GLY A 7 -14.74 5.61 -1.55
N ILE A 8 -13.91 6.32 -2.28
CA ILE A 8 -12.60 5.84 -2.74
C ILE A 8 -11.54 6.84 -2.28
N LEU A 9 -10.58 6.40 -1.48
CA LEU A 9 -9.42 7.20 -1.09
C LEU A 9 -8.26 6.92 -2.07
N GLY A 10 -7.69 8.01 -2.59
CA GLY A 10 -6.75 7.94 -3.70
C GLY A 10 -7.44 8.17 -5.03
N GLY A 11 -6.77 8.91 -5.90
CA GLY A 11 -7.33 9.33 -7.19
C GLY A 11 -6.46 8.97 -8.38
N GLY A 12 -5.58 7.98 -8.24
CA GLY A 12 -4.68 7.52 -9.29
C GLY A 12 -5.37 6.70 -10.37
N GLN A 13 -4.57 5.99 -11.15
CA GLN A 13 -5.05 5.16 -12.25
C GLN A 13 -6.01 4.04 -11.78
N LEU A 14 -5.71 3.42 -10.65
CA LEU A 14 -6.59 2.38 -10.09
C LEU A 14 -7.91 2.98 -9.59
N GLY A 15 -7.90 4.22 -9.07
CA GLY A 15 -9.10 4.97 -8.73
C GLY A 15 -10.01 5.17 -9.94
N CYS A 16 -9.43 5.51 -11.12
CA CYS A 16 -10.20 5.58 -12.39
C CYS A 16 -10.87 4.24 -12.71
N MET A 17 -10.09 3.16 -12.63
CA MET A 17 -10.60 1.81 -12.95
C MET A 17 -11.71 1.39 -11.99
N LEU A 18 -11.60 1.72 -10.70
CA LEU A 18 -12.65 1.49 -9.70
C LEU A 18 -13.92 2.28 -10.03
N CYS A 19 -13.81 3.57 -10.38
CA CYS A 19 -14.95 4.39 -10.79
C CYS A 19 -15.65 3.81 -12.03
N MET A 20 -14.90 3.40 -13.04
CA MET A 20 -15.44 2.78 -14.23
C MET A 20 -16.18 1.45 -13.95
N ALA A 21 -15.60 0.63 -13.06
CA ALA A 21 -16.23 -0.63 -12.65
C ALA A 21 -17.49 -0.39 -11.81
N ALA A 22 -17.45 0.55 -10.87
CA ALA A 22 -18.58 0.95 -10.03
C ALA A 22 -19.76 1.46 -10.88
N LYS A 23 -19.48 2.25 -11.90
CA LYS A 23 -20.50 2.77 -12.84
C LYS A 23 -21.23 1.66 -13.58
N LYS A 24 -20.55 0.58 -13.96
CA LYS A 24 -21.19 -0.60 -14.59
C LYS A 24 -22.18 -1.32 -13.65
N LEU A 25 -21.98 -1.16 -12.34
CA LEU A 25 -22.82 -1.75 -11.29
C LEU A 25 -23.84 -0.76 -10.72
N ASP A 26 -24.02 0.40 -11.33
CA ASP A 26 -24.89 1.50 -10.87
C ASP A 26 -24.56 1.95 -9.43
N VAL A 27 -23.26 1.95 -9.09
CA VAL A 27 -22.72 2.44 -7.82
C VAL A 27 -22.22 3.87 -8.00
N TYR A 28 -22.67 4.79 -7.14
CA TYR A 28 -22.22 6.18 -7.13
C TYR A 28 -20.86 6.29 -6.45
N THR A 29 -19.91 6.96 -7.08
CA THR A 29 -18.53 7.07 -6.59
C THR A 29 -18.19 8.47 -6.10
N ILE A 30 -17.59 8.55 -4.91
CA ILE A 30 -17.02 9.76 -4.34
C ILE A 30 -15.54 9.50 -4.12
N VAL A 31 -14.69 10.13 -4.92
CA VAL A 31 -13.24 10.02 -4.80
C VAL A 31 -12.70 11.15 -3.93
N TRP A 32 -11.82 10.82 -3.00
CA TRP A 32 -11.10 11.78 -2.20
C TRP A 32 -9.60 11.61 -2.38
N SER A 33 -8.92 12.68 -2.80
CA SER A 33 -7.49 12.72 -3.00
C SER A 33 -6.91 14.08 -2.58
N ASP A 34 -5.66 14.08 -2.17
CA ASP A 34 -4.86 15.29 -1.90
C ASP A 34 -4.07 15.76 -3.13
N ASP A 35 -4.08 14.97 -4.21
CA ASP A 35 -3.41 15.32 -5.46
C ASP A 35 -4.38 16.03 -6.44
N PRO A 36 -4.13 17.29 -6.79
CA PRO A 36 -4.95 18.04 -7.74
C PRO A 36 -4.89 17.47 -9.16
N MET A 37 -3.85 16.67 -9.49
CA MET A 37 -3.66 16.04 -10.79
C MET A 37 -4.26 14.62 -10.85
N SER A 38 -5.03 14.23 -9.85
CA SER A 38 -5.70 12.94 -9.77
C SER A 38 -6.55 12.62 -11.00
N PRO A 39 -6.20 11.62 -11.81
CA PRO A 39 -6.96 11.30 -13.02
C PRO A 39 -8.36 10.74 -12.71
N ALA A 40 -8.60 10.16 -11.54
CA ALA A 40 -9.93 9.68 -11.14
C ALA A 40 -10.98 10.78 -11.01
N LYS A 41 -10.58 12.06 -10.97
CA LYS A 41 -11.46 13.21 -10.97
C LYS A 41 -12.45 13.20 -12.14
N GLU A 42 -11.98 12.83 -13.32
CA GLU A 42 -12.79 12.79 -14.55
C GLU A 42 -13.75 11.59 -14.62
N PHE A 43 -13.56 10.58 -13.77
CA PHE A 43 -14.33 9.34 -13.78
C PHE A 43 -15.27 9.18 -12.59
N SER A 44 -15.05 9.93 -11.53
CA SER A 44 -15.89 9.93 -10.33
C SER A 44 -17.17 10.73 -10.53
N ASP A 45 -18.23 10.36 -9.82
CA ASP A 45 -19.47 11.16 -9.77
C ASP A 45 -19.29 12.41 -8.91
N GLU A 46 -18.40 12.34 -7.90
CA GLU A 46 -18.00 13.47 -7.05
C GLU A 46 -16.51 13.34 -6.69
N PHE A 47 -15.80 14.47 -6.65
CA PHE A 47 -14.39 14.52 -6.30
C PHE A 47 -14.13 15.50 -5.17
N ILE A 48 -13.42 15.06 -4.13
CA ILE A 48 -12.99 15.87 -3.01
C ILE A 48 -11.48 16.06 -3.13
N LEU A 49 -11.05 17.31 -3.30
CA LEU A 49 -9.63 17.69 -3.25
C LEU A 49 -9.35 18.30 -1.88
N SER A 50 -8.69 17.57 -1.02
CA SER A 50 -8.26 18.05 0.29
C SER A 50 -7.29 17.04 0.92
N ASN A 51 -6.51 17.51 1.90
CA ASN A 51 -5.69 16.65 2.72
C ASN A 51 -6.58 15.67 3.51
N TYR A 52 -6.14 14.42 3.71
CA TYR A 52 -6.92 13.38 4.39
C TYR A 52 -7.18 13.65 5.89
N ASN A 53 -6.46 14.59 6.51
CA ASN A 53 -6.69 15.01 7.90
C ASN A 53 -7.68 16.18 8.05
N ASP A 54 -8.32 16.63 6.98
CA ASP A 54 -9.33 17.70 6.99
C ASP A 54 -10.63 17.20 7.65
N GLU A 55 -10.88 17.64 8.89
CA GLU A 55 -12.03 17.21 9.69
C GLU A 55 -13.39 17.53 9.04
N GLU A 56 -13.48 18.66 8.34
CA GLU A 56 -14.71 19.03 7.64
C GLU A 56 -14.98 18.04 6.50
N LYS A 57 -13.94 17.68 5.75
CA LYS A 57 -14.03 16.72 4.65
C LYS A 57 -14.24 15.29 5.12
N ILE A 58 -13.66 14.88 6.26
CA ILE A 58 -13.97 13.62 6.92
C ILE A 58 -15.47 13.53 7.22
N ASN A 59 -16.03 14.55 7.86
CA ASN A 59 -17.45 14.60 8.20
C ASN A 59 -18.35 14.62 6.96
N TYR A 60 -17.97 15.37 5.95
CA TYR A 60 -18.71 15.45 4.68
C TYR A 60 -18.70 14.10 3.95
N PHE A 61 -17.53 13.52 3.76
CA PHE A 61 -17.32 12.25 3.06
C PHE A 61 -18.07 11.11 3.73
N THR A 62 -17.89 10.93 5.03
CA THR A 62 -18.52 9.83 5.78
C THR A 62 -20.03 9.91 5.85
N LYS A 63 -20.64 11.11 5.76
CA LYS A 63 -22.11 11.28 5.65
C LYS A 63 -22.65 10.84 4.29
N LYS A 64 -21.86 10.92 3.24
CA LYS A 64 -22.30 10.66 1.86
C LYS A 64 -22.10 9.23 1.41
N VAL A 65 -21.12 8.50 1.97
CA VAL A 65 -20.78 7.16 1.53
C VAL A 65 -21.44 6.08 2.39
N ASP A 66 -21.70 4.93 1.78
CA ASP A 66 -22.18 3.73 2.49
C ASP A 66 -21.01 2.81 2.86
N LYS A 67 -19.99 2.71 2.02
CA LYS A 67 -18.75 1.94 2.19
C LYS A 67 -17.56 2.75 1.70
N ILE A 68 -16.38 2.41 2.21
CA ILE A 68 -15.13 3.06 1.82
C ILE A 68 -14.14 2.00 1.34
N THR A 69 -13.44 2.31 0.27
CA THR A 69 -12.25 1.59 -0.18
C THR A 69 -11.10 2.56 -0.43
N PHE A 70 -9.92 2.05 -0.67
CA PHE A 70 -8.75 2.86 -1.05
C PHE A 70 -7.97 2.14 -2.15
N GLU A 71 -7.33 2.91 -3.01
CA GLU A 71 -6.48 2.40 -4.09
C GLU A 71 -5.00 2.72 -3.86
N PHE A 72 -4.74 3.75 -3.05
CA PHE A 72 -3.38 4.20 -2.76
C PHE A 72 -2.89 3.58 -1.45
N GLU A 73 -1.84 2.77 -1.52
CA GLU A 73 -1.33 2.04 -0.36
C GLU A 73 -0.79 2.94 0.76
N ASN A 74 -0.33 4.16 0.42
CA ASN A 74 0.27 5.08 1.38
C ASN A 74 -0.74 6.04 2.04
N ILE A 75 -2.05 5.76 2.00
CA ILE A 75 -3.00 6.46 2.86
C ILE A 75 -2.61 6.22 4.33
N PRO A 76 -2.46 7.27 5.16
CA PRO A 76 -2.05 7.09 6.56
C PRO A 76 -3.00 6.16 7.31
N PHE A 77 -2.42 5.22 8.07
CA PHE A 77 -3.19 4.20 8.80
C PHE A 77 -4.21 4.82 9.78
N ASP A 78 -3.83 5.86 10.50
CA ASP A 78 -4.68 6.57 11.45
C ASP A 78 -5.92 7.18 10.80
N ILE A 79 -5.80 7.67 9.58
CA ILE A 79 -6.93 8.16 8.78
C ILE A 79 -7.86 7.01 8.38
N LEU A 80 -7.31 5.90 7.88
CA LEU A 80 -8.13 4.72 7.55
C LEU A 80 -8.83 4.16 8.76
N ASP A 81 -8.16 4.07 9.90
CA ASP A 81 -8.73 3.56 11.16
C ASP A 81 -9.83 4.49 11.69
N LYS A 82 -9.61 5.80 11.65
CA LYS A 82 -10.61 6.81 11.98
C LYS A 82 -11.84 6.68 11.09
N LEU A 83 -11.67 6.61 9.77
CA LEU A 83 -12.77 6.42 8.84
C LEU A 83 -13.51 5.11 9.08
N ASN A 84 -12.78 4.02 9.38
CA ASN A 84 -13.37 2.71 9.66
C ASN A 84 -14.20 2.68 10.96
N SER A 85 -13.91 3.56 11.91
CA SER A 85 -14.74 3.72 13.11
C SER A 85 -16.12 4.34 12.83
N ILE A 86 -16.26 5.03 11.69
CA ILE A 86 -17.49 5.72 11.27
C ILE A 86 -18.21 4.94 10.16
N LYS A 87 -17.47 4.48 9.18
CA LYS A 87 -17.95 3.73 8.00
C LYS A 87 -17.01 2.59 7.70
N GLU A 88 -17.55 1.44 7.33
CA GLU A 88 -16.74 0.28 7.00
C GLU A 88 -15.75 0.57 5.86
N VAL A 89 -14.46 0.37 6.15
CA VAL A 89 -13.37 0.46 5.18
C VAL A 89 -12.95 -0.95 4.77
N LEU A 90 -12.85 -1.21 3.48
CA LEU A 90 -12.42 -2.48 2.90
C LEU A 90 -11.36 -2.25 1.80
N PRO A 91 -10.22 -2.93 1.84
CA PRO A 91 -9.73 -3.87 2.89
C PRO A 91 -9.63 -3.20 4.27
N LYS A 92 -9.61 -4.01 5.34
CA LYS A 92 -9.52 -3.47 6.71
C LYS A 92 -8.21 -2.68 6.90
N PRO A 93 -8.22 -1.54 7.63
CA PRO A 93 -7.04 -0.70 7.85
C PRO A 93 -5.82 -1.44 8.40
N GLN A 94 -6.04 -2.47 9.23
CA GLN A 94 -4.96 -3.29 9.79
C GLN A 94 -4.15 -4.01 8.73
N ILE A 95 -4.78 -4.38 7.60
CA ILE A 95 -4.08 -4.98 6.45
C ILE A 95 -3.17 -3.93 5.83
N ASN A 96 -3.67 -2.71 5.63
CA ASN A 96 -2.87 -1.61 5.07
C ASN A 96 -1.65 -1.29 5.93
N LYS A 97 -1.80 -1.28 7.26
CA LYS A 97 -0.69 -1.10 8.21
C LYS A 97 0.42 -2.14 8.02
N ILE A 98 0.05 -3.39 7.71
CA ILE A 98 1.02 -4.47 7.46
C ILE A 98 1.73 -4.24 6.12
N ILE A 99 0.98 -4.01 5.03
CA ILE A 99 1.56 -3.90 3.68
C ILE A 99 2.36 -2.62 3.47
N GLN A 100 2.11 -1.56 4.23
CA GLN A 100 2.90 -0.33 4.19
C GLN A 100 4.34 -0.50 4.69
N ASN A 101 4.64 -1.60 5.37
CA ASN A 101 5.99 -1.88 5.88
C ASN A 101 6.46 -3.27 5.46
N ARG A 102 7.47 -3.33 4.58
CA ARG A 102 8.00 -4.56 4.00
C ARG A 102 8.47 -5.59 5.04
N ILE A 103 8.89 -5.13 6.22
CA ILE A 103 9.33 -6.03 7.30
C ILE A 103 8.10 -6.67 7.95
N LEU A 104 7.06 -5.86 8.24
CA LEU A 104 5.82 -6.37 8.80
C LEU A 104 5.11 -7.32 7.83
N GLU A 105 5.09 -6.97 6.54
CA GLU A 105 4.51 -7.81 5.48
C GLU A 105 5.21 -9.16 5.39
N LYS A 106 6.56 -9.19 5.35
CA LYS A 106 7.31 -10.45 5.30
C LYS A 106 7.16 -11.29 6.57
N ASN A 107 7.16 -10.65 7.74
CA ASN A 107 6.89 -11.34 8.98
C ASN A 107 5.50 -11.99 8.95
N PHE A 108 4.47 -11.23 8.56
CA PHE A 108 3.11 -11.73 8.45
C PHE A 108 3.00 -12.92 7.49
N VAL A 109 3.61 -12.84 6.31
CA VAL A 109 3.60 -13.93 5.32
C VAL A 109 4.29 -15.18 5.86
N ASN A 110 5.45 -15.03 6.50
CA ASN A 110 6.19 -16.15 7.09
C ASN A 110 5.46 -16.78 8.28
N ASP A 111 4.77 -15.98 9.11
CA ASP A 111 3.94 -16.46 10.22
C ASP A 111 2.76 -17.30 9.73
N GLN A 112 2.33 -17.12 8.47
CA GLN A 112 1.36 -17.99 7.80
C GLN A 112 1.99 -19.24 7.17
N ASN A 113 3.27 -19.55 7.46
CA ASN A 113 4.04 -20.65 6.86
C ASN A 113 4.24 -20.52 5.33
N ILE A 114 4.14 -19.32 4.79
CA ILE A 114 4.44 -19.04 3.38
C ILE A 114 5.88 -18.51 3.30
N LYS A 115 6.73 -19.24 2.57
CA LYS A 115 8.14 -18.90 2.45
C LYS A 115 8.34 -17.65 1.58
N THR A 116 9.14 -16.72 2.10
CA THR A 116 9.66 -15.58 1.32
C THR A 116 11.17 -15.75 1.09
N THR A 117 11.80 -14.86 0.32
CA THR A 117 13.26 -14.80 0.27
C THR A 117 13.83 -14.48 1.67
N GLN A 118 15.06 -14.91 1.93
CA GLN A 118 15.75 -14.57 3.17
C GLN A 118 15.91 -13.06 3.27
N TYR A 119 15.70 -12.49 4.45
CA TYR A 119 15.79 -11.06 4.67
C TYR A 119 16.27 -10.72 6.09
N LYS A 120 16.78 -9.51 6.24
CA LYS A 120 17.16 -8.92 7.51
C LYS A 120 16.71 -7.47 7.58
N LYS A 121 16.23 -7.03 8.75
CA LYS A 121 16.08 -5.62 9.05
C LYS A 121 17.48 -5.01 9.18
N ILE A 122 17.69 -3.84 8.58
CA ILE A 122 18.95 -3.09 8.62
C ILE A 122 18.65 -1.74 9.27
N ASN A 123 19.27 -1.48 10.41
CA ASN A 123 19.09 -0.25 11.15
C ASN A 123 20.23 0.76 10.88
N ASN A 124 21.42 0.26 10.49
CA ASN A 124 22.60 1.07 10.28
C ASN A 124 23.59 0.36 9.33
N LYS A 125 24.71 1.01 9.07
CA LYS A 125 25.75 0.53 8.18
C LYS A 125 26.42 -0.75 8.67
N ASP A 126 26.66 -0.85 9.97
CA ASP A 126 27.32 -2.01 10.57
C ASP A 126 26.42 -3.24 10.47
N ASP A 127 25.11 -3.07 10.67
CA ASP A 127 24.12 -4.13 10.42
C ASP A 127 24.18 -4.60 8.95
N LEU A 128 24.29 -3.67 8.00
CA LEU A 128 24.37 -4.01 6.58
C LEU A 128 25.59 -4.83 6.26
N ILE A 129 26.78 -4.42 6.73
CA ILE A 129 28.04 -5.10 6.49
C ILE A 129 28.04 -6.49 7.16
N SER A 130 27.54 -6.58 8.40
CA SER A 130 27.49 -7.84 9.15
C SER A 130 26.55 -8.91 8.55
N ASN A 131 25.61 -8.50 7.70
CA ASN A 131 24.72 -9.42 6.97
C ASN A 131 25.15 -9.64 5.51
N GLY A 132 26.44 -9.49 5.21
CA GLY A 132 27.02 -9.71 3.89
C GLY A 132 26.89 -11.15 3.35
N ASP A 133 26.54 -12.12 4.18
CA ASP A 133 26.20 -13.50 3.79
C ASP A 133 24.93 -13.61 2.94
N LEU A 134 24.08 -12.58 2.94
CA LEU A 134 22.91 -12.51 2.06
C LEU A 134 23.24 -12.04 0.63
N LEU A 135 24.44 -11.53 0.37
CA LEU A 135 24.81 -11.01 -0.95
C LEU A 135 24.90 -12.13 -2.02
N PRO A 136 24.52 -11.83 -3.27
CA PRO A 136 23.96 -10.58 -3.75
C PRO A 136 22.54 -10.36 -3.23
N ALA A 137 22.20 -9.11 -2.90
CA ALA A 137 20.96 -8.76 -2.22
C ALA A 137 20.34 -7.46 -2.76
N MET A 138 19.07 -7.25 -2.47
CA MET A 138 18.37 -5.97 -2.66
C MET A 138 18.17 -5.31 -1.30
N LEU A 139 18.74 -4.14 -1.13
CA LEU A 139 18.45 -3.26 -0.01
C LEU A 139 17.29 -2.35 -0.39
N LYS A 140 16.25 -2.31 0.44
CA LYS A 140 15.06 -1.51 0.18
C LYS A 140 14.69 -0.69 1.41
N THR A 141 14.14 0.50 1.22
CA THR A 141 13.46 1.19 2.34
C THR A 141 12.28 0.34 2.81
N ALA A 142 12.10 0.25 4.13
CA ALA A 142 11.02 -0.57 4.71
C ALA A 142 9.63 0.01 4.40
N THR A 143 9.53 1.33 4.22
CA THR A 143 8.30 2.07 3.94
C THR A 143 8.48 3.02 2.77
N LEU A 144 7.38 3.50 2.18
CA LEU A 144 7.33 4.56 1.14
C LEU A 144 8.11 4.25 -0.16
N GLY A 145 8.56 3.02 -0.38
CA GLY A 145 9.23 2.62 -1.62
C GLY A 145 8.24 2.11 -2.66
N TYR A 146 8.13 2.80 -3.79
CA TYR A 146 7.28 2.43 -4.93
C TYR A 146 8.07 2.58 -6.25
N ASP A 147 7.68 1.86 -7.27
CA ASP A 147 8.24 1.92 -8.63
C ASP A 147 9.78 1.91 -8.69
N GLY A 148 10.42 1.06 -7.86
CA GLY A 148 11.87 0.93 -7.80
C GLY A 148 12.58 2.02 -6.98
N LYS A 149 11.88 3.04 -6.48
CA LYS A 149 12.46 4.06 -5.61
C LYS A 149 12.82 3.46 -4.25
N GLY A 150 13.95 3.88 -3.70
CA GLY A 150 14.46 3.37 -2.42
C GLY A 150 14.91 1.90 -2.49
N GLN A 151 15.33 1.41 -3.68
CA GLN A 151 15.88 0.07 -3.87
C GLN A 151 17.31 0.15 -4.43
N PHE A 152 18.20 -0.64 -3.84
CA PHE A 152 19.63 -0.68 -4.18
C PHE A 152 20.07 -2.13 -4.33
N LYS A 153 20.63 -2.47 -5.48
CA LYS A 153 21.23 -3.77 -5.70
C LYS A 153 22.64 -3.76 -5.13
N LEU A 154 22.93 -4.69 -4.23
CA LEU A 154 24.24 -4.88 -3.60
C LEU A 154 24.79 -6.26 -4.02
N ASN A 155 25.92 -6.27 -4.70
CA ASN A 155 26.52 -7.50 -5.22
C ASN A 155 27.61 -8.05 -4.29
N ASN A 156 28.30 -7.16 -3.55
CA ASN A 156 29.45 -7.47 -2.71
C ASN A 156 29.54 -6.52 -1.51
N LEU A 157 30.51 -6.72 -0.62
CA LEU A 157 30.70 -5.89 0.57
C LEU A 157 31.11 -4.44 0.24
N GLU A 158 31.84 -4.22 -0.84
CA GLU A 158 32.22 -2.88 -1.28
C GLU A 158 30.98 -2.03 -1.60
N ASP A 159 29.96 -2.63 -2.24
CA ASP A 159 28.69 -1.95 -2.48
C ASP A 159 28.02 -1.55 -1.14
N CYS A 160 28.11 -2.43 -0.13
CA CYS A 160 27.61 -2.14 1.21
C CYS A 160 28.37 -0.99 1.88
N GLU A 161 29.68 -0.91 1.71
CA GLU A 161 30.54 0.13 2.26
C GLU A 161 30.29 1.50 1.60
N ASN A 162 29.98 1.53 0.32
CA ASN A 162 29.81 2.75 -0.46
C ASN A 162 28.41 3.37 -0.39
N ILE A 163 27.38 2.59 -0.03
CA ILE A 163 26.03 3.12 0.05
C ILE A 163 25.82 4.03 1.25
N SER A 164 25.08 5.12 1.08
CA SER A 164 24.66 6.01 2.17
C SER A 164 23.26 5.66 2.63
N LEU A 165 23.09 5.35 3.90
CA LEU A 165 21.80 5.11 4.54
C LEU A 165 21.28 6.40 5.16
N SER A 166 20.01 6.72 4.93
CA SER A 166 19.34 7.79 5.67
C SER A 166 19.09 7.34 7.12
N LYS A 167 19.32 8.24 8.07
CA LYS A 167 19.05 7.97 9.51
C LYS A 167 17.56 7.91 9.83
N ASP A 168 16.72 8.47 8.96
CA ASP A 168 15.27 8.58 9.15
C ASP A 168 14.50 7.45 8.47
N SER A 169 15.20 6.42 7.97
CA SER A 169 14.57 5.31 7.25
C SER A 169 15.02 3.97 7.80
N ASP A 170 14.08 3.10 8.08
CA ASP A 170 14.34 1.67 8.24
C ASP A 170 14.58 1.02 6.88
N TYR A 171 15.44 0.01 6.84
CA TYR A 171 15.73 -0.75 5.63
C TYR A 171 15.52 -2.25 5.85
N ILE A 172 15.28 -2.94 4.73
CA ILE A 172 15.27 -4.39 4.65
C ILE A 172 16.28 -4.85 3.59
N LEU A 173 17.15 -5.78 3.96
CA LEU A 173 18.06 -6.46 3.03
C LEU A 173 17.45 -7.79 2.64
N GLU A 174 17.18 -7.99 1.37
CA GLU A 174 16.57 -9.20 0.82
C GLU A 174 17.56 -9.93 -0.09
N LYS A 175 17.82 -11.20 0.19
CA LYS A 175 18.64 -12.03 -0.69
C LYS A 175 18.06 -12.08 -2.09
N MET A 176 18.85 -11.85 -3.11
CA MET A 176 18.41 -11.96 -4.50
C MET A 176 18.00 -13.38 -4.84
N VAL A 177 16.91 -13.48 -5.60
CA VAL A 177 16.36 -14.74 -6.10
C VAL A 177 16.47 -14.74 -7.62
N ASN A 178 16.93 -15.88 -8.19
CA ASN A 178 16.85 -16.09 -9.64
C ASN A 178 15.41 -16.34 -10.04
N LEU A 179 14.71 -15.28 -10.46
CA LEU A 179 13.33 -15.37 -10.91
C LEU A 179 13.26 -16.06 -12.28
N LYS A 180 12.50 -17.14 -12.36
CA LYS A 180 12.14 -17.76 -13.63
C LYS A 180 10.97 -17.04 -14.31
N LYS A 181 10.03 -16.58 -13.51
CA LYS A 181 8.85 -15.81 -13.93
C LYS A 181 8.41 -14.92 -12.81
N GLU A 182 7.81 -13.81 -13.16
CA GLU A 182 7.07 -12.92 -12.28
C GLU A 182 5.59 -13.03 -12.65
N ILE A 183 4.72 -13.19 -11.64
CA ILE A 183 3.28 -13.28 -11.83
C ILE A 183 2.57 -12.36 -10.86
N SER A 184 1.44 -11.80 -11.28
CA SER A 184 0.52 -11.10 -10.41
C SER A 184 -0.76 -11.91 -10.26
N VAL A 185 -1.25 -12.04 -9.03
CA VAL A 185 -2.49 -12.74 -8.74
C VAL A 185 -3.39 -11.81 -7.94
N ILE A 186 -4.59 -11.55 -8.45
CA ILE A 186 -5.62 -10.78 -7.76
C ILE A 186 -6.61 -11.78 -7.17
N VAL A 187 -6.82 -11.69 -5.86
CA VAL A 187 -7.76 -12.55 -5.15
C VAL A 187 -8.78 -11.71 -4.41
N THR A 188 -10.06 -11.95 -4.66
CA THR A 188 -11.16 -11.31 -3.94
C THR A 188 -11.85 -12.34 -3.05
N ARG A 189 -11.98 -12.03 -1.76
CA ARG A 189 -12.77 -12.82 -0.81
C ARG A 189 -14.01 -12.02 -0.39
N PHE A 190 -15.18 -12.49 -0.77
CA PHE A 190 -16.45 -11.82 -0.47
C PHE A 190 -17.25 -12.50 0.65
N LYS A 191 -16.97 -13.78 0.96
CA LYS A 191 -17.50 -14.51 2.12
C LYS A 191 -16.44 -15.43 2.71
N LYS A 192 -16.71 -15.97 3.90
CA LYS A 192 -15.85 -16.99 4.49
C LYS A 192 -15.82 -18.22 3.56
N ASN A 193 -14.62 -18.59 3.10
CA ASN A 193 -14.37 -19.69 2.16
C ASN A 193 -14.92 -19.51 0.72
N GLU A 194 -15.30 -18.29 0.33
CA GLU A 194 -15.68 -17.97 -1.05
C GLU A 194 -14.69 -16.93 -1.62
N TYR A 195 -13.95 -17.33 -2.69
CA TYR A 195 -12.87 -16.57 -3.32
C TYR A 195 -13.06 -16.54 -4.83
N GLU A 196 -12.63 -15.46 -5.47
CA GLU A 196 -12.56 -15.28 -6.90
C GLU A 196 -11.19 -14.71 -7.29
#